data_573aff7870de31861bd9dda19ea310fa
#
_entry.id   573aff7870de31861bd9dda19ea310fa
#
_cell.length_a   1.000
_cell.length_b   1.000
_cell.length_c   1.000
_cell.angle_alpha   90.00
_cell.angle_beta   90.00
_cell.angle_gamma   90.00
#
_symmetry.space_group_name_H-M   'P 1'
#
loop_
_entity.id
_entity.type
_entity.pdbx_description
1 polymer ?
#
loop_
_entity_poly.entity_id
_entity_poly.type
_entity_poly.pdbx_seq_one_letter_code
_entity_poly.pdbx_strand_id
1 'polypeptide(L)'
;MAPSHAWFDEVAVHWFTQYQLHLQLQEAVSYAHTQGVVLKGDIPIGVNRNSVDTWVAPELFHMDMQAGAPPDMFAVKGQNWELPTYNWDVIESTDFDWWKKRFQQMSCYFDTFRIDHILGFFRIWQIPMEQEEGIMGYLNPSVPLYVDEFESRGVWFDYERFTKPYITDHILWENFGEEADWVRQNCLYLEHGFAYRLKSEYLSQKAVKKLYEDGKISERVKWGLFDLISNVLLFEVPDSHGRQYYPRYGMEALSTFQALDESQKRVFRELSVEYFYRRQDAFWYQSGMRKLPALKRASNMLICGED
;
A
#
# COMPACT_ATOMS: atom_id res chain seq x y z
N MET A 1 31.45 -12.00 -10.41
CA MET A 1 32.43 -10.90 -10.50
C MET A 1 33.83 -11.51 -10.39
N ALA A 2 34.78 -11.12 -11.25
CA ALA A 2 36.16 -11.66 -11.20
C ALA A 2 36.96 -10.97 -10.06
N PRO A 3 37.92 -11.70 -9.42
CA PRO A 3 38.76 -11.13 -8.35
C PRO A 3 39.56 -9.88 -8.75
N SER A 4 39.79 -9.68 -10.05
CA SER A 4 40.48 -8.51 -10.60
C SER A 4 39.60 -7.28 -10.78
N HIS A 5 38.29 -7.37 -10.49
CA HIS A 5 37.38 -6.23 -10.62
C HIS A 5 37.55 -5.25 -9.46
N ALA A 6 37.53 -3.95 -9.76
CA ALA A 6 37.80 -2.89 -8.77
C ALA A 6 36.89 -2.94 -7.51
N TRP A 7 35.66 -3.43 -7.66
CA TRP A 7 34.68 -3.58 -6.56
C TRP A 7 34.63 -4.98 -5.94
N PHE A 8 35.60 -5.87 -6.31
CA PHE A 8 35.55 -7.27 -5.86
C PHE A 8 35.56 -7.39 -4.33
N ASP A 9 36.49 -6.71 -3.68
CA ASP A 9 36.65 -6.83 -2.23
C ASP A 9 35.44 -6.29 -1.46
N GLU A 10 34.84 -5.20 -1.93
CA GLU A 10 33.64 -4.63 -1.32
C GLU A 10 32.44 -5.60 -1.43
N VAL A 11 32.26 -6.24 -2.58
CA VAL A 11 31.18 -7.23 -2.78
C VAL A 11 31.51 -8.53 -2.05
N ALA A 12 32.79 -8.96 -2.04
CA ALA A 12 33.23 -10.20 -1.41
C ALA A 12 33.02 -10.19 0.11
N VAL A 13 33.11 -9.02 0.77
CA VAL A 13 32.79 -8.86 2.19
C VAL A 13 31.32 -9.28 2.47
N HIS A 14 30.38 -8.90 1.62
CA HIS A 14 28.98 -9.29 1.80
C HIS A 14 28.78 -10.81 1.60
N TRP A 15 29.43 -11.42 0.60
CA TRP A 15 29.38 -12.87 0.40
C TRP A 15 29.99 -13.63 1.57
N PHE A 16 31.17 -13.17 2.04
CA PHE A 16 31.82 -13.76 3.19
C PHE A 16 30.95 -13.66 4.45
N THR A 17 30.35 -12.49 4.69
CA THR A 17 29.44 -12.29 5.83
C THR A 17 28.26 -13.24 5.77
N GLN A 18 27.59 -13.35 4.62
CA GLN A 18 26.45 -14.27 4.44
C GLN A 18 26.86 -15.73 4.63
N TYR A 19 28.04 -16.11 4.13
CA TYR A 19 28.57 -17.45 4.32
C TYR A 19 28.88 -17.76 5.79
N GLN A 20 29.49 -16.85 6.51
CA GLN A 20 29.77 -17.00 7.95
C GLN A 20 28.48 -17.07 8.77
N LEU A 21 27.49 -16.24 8.47
CA LEU A 21 26.19 -16.29 9.12
C LEU A 21 25.48 -17.62 8.87
N HIS A 22 25.56 -18.16 7.64
CA HIS A 22 25.03 -19.47 7.31
C HIS A 22 25.65 -20.57 8.18
N LEU A 23 26.99 -20.64 8.27
CA LEU A 23 27.68 -21.64 9.07
C LEU A 23 27.35 -21.55 10.56
N GLN A 24 27.41 -20.32 11.11
CA GLN A 24 27.13 -20.10 12.55
C GLN A 24 25.67 -20.41 12.88
N LEU A 25 24.73 -20.06 12.02
CA LEU A 25 23.32 -20.36 12.24
C LEU A 25 23.05 -21.86 12.17
N GLN A 26 23.68 -22.60 11.23
CA GLN A 26 23.57 -24.06 11.18
C GLN A 26 24.13 -24.74 12.45
N GLU A 27 25.25 -24.25 12.96
CA GLU A 27 25.82 -24.76 14.22
C GLU A 27 24.88 -24.51 15.41
N ALA A 28 24.35 -23.29 15.52
CA ALA A 28 23.40 -22.92 16.57
C ALA A 28 22.11 -23.76 16.50
N VAL A 29 21.57 -23.97 15.30
CA VAL A 29 20.39 -24.83 15.06
C VAL A 29 20.67 -26.27 15.50
N SER A 30 21.82 -26.82 15.07
CA SER A 30 22.22 -28.18 15.44
C SER A 30 22.34 -28.34 16.94
N TYR A 31 22.94 -27.37 17.63
CA TYR A 31 23.02 -27.36 19.10
C TYR A 31 21.62 -27.29 19.73
N ALA A 32 20.75 -26.39 19.28
CA ALA A 32 19.37 -26.28 19.80
C ALA A 32 18.61 -27.60 19.69
N HIS A 33 18.74 -28.30 18.56
CA HIS A 33 18.11 -29.62 18.36
C HIS A 33 18.65 -30.67 19.33
N THR A 34 19.96 -30.65 19.68
CA THR A 34 20.51 -31.58 20.71
C THR A 34 19.93 -31.30 22.09
N GLN A 35 19.44 -30.10 22.33
CA GLN A 35 18.78 -29.71 23.58
C GLN A 35 17.24 -29.89 23.53
N GLY A 36 16.70 -30.47 22.46
CA GLY A 36 15.26 -30.66 22.27
C GLY A 36 14.50 -29.37 21.98
N VAL A 37 15.18 -28.32 21.53
CA VAL A 37 14.57 -27.02 21.19
C VAL A 37 14.32 -26.95 19.69
N VAL A 38 13.08 -26.63 19.32
CA VAL A 38 12.69 -26.32 17.94
C VAL A 38 12.76 -24.81 17.68
N LEU A 39 13.15 -24.43 16.49
CA LEU A 39 13.31 -23.02 16.14
C LEU A 39 12.20 -22.56 15.20
N LYS A 40 11.60 -21.41 15.53
CA LYS A 40 10.60 -20.74 14.72
C LYS A 40 11.20 -19.52 14.05
N GLY A 41 11.28 -19.56 12.73
CA GLY A 41 11.67 -18.39 11.92
C GLY A 41 10.52 -17.42 11.70
N ASP A 42 10.85 -16.30 11.08
CA ASP A 42 9.90 -15.26 10.69
C ASP A 42 10.20 -14.81 9.25
N ILE A 43 9.16 -14.72 8.42
CA ILE A 43 9.29 -14.26 7.03
C ILE A 43 8.46 -12.99 6.88
N PRO A 44 9.11 -11.84 6.64
CA PRO A 44 8.40 -10.59 6.38
C PRO A 44 7.62 -10.68 5.07
N ILE A 45 6.44 -10.02 5.04
CA ILE A 45 5.62 -9.95 3.82
C ILE A 45 6.32 -9.19 2.71
N GLY A 46 7.13 -8.20 3.02
CA GLY A 46 7.76 -7.34 2.03
C GLY A 46 9.28 -7.46 1.99
N VAL A 47 9.86 -6.82 1.00
CA VAL A 47 11.31 -6.62 0.85
C VAL A 47 11.61 -5.12 0.80
N ASN A 48 12.82 -4.73 1.21
CA ASN A 48 13.22 -3.33 1.08
C ASN A 48 13.26 -2.93 -0.41
N ARG A 49 12.74 -1.75 -0.73
CA ARG A 49 12.69 -1.22 -2.10
C ARG A 49 14.07 -1.13 -2.78
N ASN A 50 15.13 -0.95 -2.01
CA ASN A 50 16.51 -0.86 -2.48
C ASN A 50 17.30 -2.15 -2.19
N SER A 51 16.62 -3.30 -2.05
CA SER A 51 17.27 -4.58 -1.80
C SER A 51 17.79 -5.24 -3.08
N VAL A 52 18.60 -6.27 -2.90
CA VAL A 52 19.06 -7.12 -4.01
C VAL A 52 17.88 -7.79 -4.73
N ASP A 53 16.81 -8.15 -4.00
CA ASP A 53 15.62 -8.80 -4.58
C ASP A 53 14.95 -7.91 -5.62
N THR A 54 14.70 -6.65 -5.28
CA THR A 54 14.08 -5.68 -6.20
C THR A 54 15.00 -5.24 -7.33
N TRP A 55 16.31 -5.31 -7.12
CA TRP A 55 17.29 -4.99 -8.14
C TRP A 55 17.47 -6.13 -9.15
N VAL A 56 17.47 -7.39 -8.70
CA VAL A 56 17.72 -8.56 -9.56
C VAL A 56 16.46 -9.00 -10.30
N ALA A 57 15.28 -8.87 -9.67
CA ALA A 57 14.00 -9.31 -10.22
C ALA A 57 12.89 -8.25 -9.99
N PRO A 58 13.06 -7.02 -10.52
CA PRO A 58 12.09 -5.93 -10.30
C PRO A 58 10.68 -6.26 -10.84
N GLU A 59 10.57 -7.15 -11.82
CA GLU A 59 9.30 -7.60 -12.40
C GLU A 59 8.39 -8.34 -11.40
N LEU A 60 8.95 -8.86 -10.31
CA LEU A 60 8.19 -9.50 -9.24
C LEU A 60 7.46 -8.51 -8.34
N PHE A 61 7.70 -7.21 -8.53
CA PHE A 61 7.21 -6.15 -7.64
C PHE A 61 6.57 -5.01 -8.42
N HIS A 62 5.55 -4.40 -7.83
CA HIS A 62 5.03 -3.11 -8.26
C HIS A 62 5.87 -2.01 -7.62
N MET A 63 6.88 -1.53 -8.35
CA MET A 63 7.84 -0.53 -7.85
C MET A 63 7.24 0.88 -7.76
N ASP A 64 6.08 1.11 -8.35
CA ASP A 64 5.28 2.32 -8.30
C ASP A 64 4.26 2.33 -7.14
N MET A 65 4.24 1.26 -6.33
CA MET A 65 3.32 1.07 -5.22
C MET A 65 4.06 0.77 -3.91
N GLN A 66 3.35 0.93 -2.80
CA GLN A 66 3.83 0.67 -1.44
C GLN A 66 2.80 -0.16 -0.67
N ALA A 67 3.28 -1.11 0.13
CA ALA A 67 2.44 -1.83 1.07
C ALA A 67 2.20 -1.00 2.34
N GLY A 68 1.08 -1.22 3.00
CA GLY A 68 0.75 -0.58 4.26
C GLY A 68 -0.48 -1.20 4.91
N ALA A 69 -1.10 -0.45 5.81
CA ALA A 69 -2.34 -0.82 6.47
C ALA A 69 -3.35 0.35 6.43
N PRO A 70 -4.66 0.03 6.37
CA PRO A 70 -5.69 1.05 6.46
C PRO A 70 -5.69 1.74 7.81
N PRO A 71 -6.34 2.92 7.93
CA PRO A 71 -6.54 3.58 9.22
C PRO A 71 -7.21 2.70 10.26
N ASP A 72 -6.70 2.79 11.48
CA ASP A 72 -7.25 2.16 12.67
C ASP A 72 -7.24 3.11 13.89
N MET A 73 -7.55 2.59 15.08
CA MET A 73 -7.57 3.39 16.32
C MET A 73 -6.16 3.84 16.78
N PHE A 74 -5.09 3.20 16.32
CA PHE A 74 -3.70 3.52 16.67
C PHE A 74 -3.01 4.36 15.61
N ALA A 75 -3.37 4.15 14.34
CA ALA A 75 -2.81 4.84 13.18
C ALA A 75 -3.94 5.50 12.36
N VAL A 76 -4.41 6.67 12.83
CA VAL A 76 -5.57 7.39 12.26
C VAL A 76 -5.44 7.67 10.76
N LYS A 77 -4.21 7.83 10.28
CA LYS A 77 -3.91 8.04 8.85
C LYS A 77 -3.49 6.75 8.13
N GLY A 78 -3.62 5.58 8.80
CA GLY A 78 -3.10 4.32 8.32
C GLY A 78 -1.57 4.27 8.40
N GLN A 79 -1.02 3.16 7.92
CA GLN A 79 0.43 2.94 7.90
C GLN A 79 0.93 2.84 6.47
N ASN A 80 2.07 3.42 6.19
CA ASN A 80 2.83 3.19 4.96
C ASN A 80 4.15 2.51 5.34
N TRP A 81 4.35 1.29 4.87
CA TRP A 81 5.56 0.51 5.18
C TRP A 81 6.68 0.75 4.18
N GLU A 82 6.44 1.52 3.11
CA GLU A 82 7.40 1.87 2.05
C GLU A 82 7.95 0.67 1.26
N LEU A 83 7.41 -0.52 1.47
CA LEU A 83 7.80 -1.75 0.80
C LEU A 83 7.04 -1.88 -0.52
N PRO A 84 7.66 -2.26 -1.65
CA PRO A 84 6.93 -2.51 -2.89
C PRO A 84 5.96 -3.68 -2.72
N THR A 85 4.81 -3.62 -3.36
CA THR A 85 3.86 -4.72 -3.37
C THR A 85 4.24 -5.78 -4.41
N TYR A 86 3.77 -7.02 -4.23
CA TYR A 86 4.09 -8.11 -5.15
C TYR A 86 3.24 -8.07 -6.43
N ASN A 87 3.89 -8.30 -7.56
CA ASN A 87 3.24 -8.62 -8.83
C ASN A 87 2.90 -10.12 -8.86
N TRP A 88 1.76 -10.46 -8.26
CA TRP A 88 1.35 -11.86 -8.13
C TRP A 88 1.11 -12.55 -9.47
N ASP A 89 0.75 -11.84 -10.54
CA ASP A 89 0.55 -12.44 -11.86
C ASP A 89 1.88 -12.97 -12.43
N VAL A 90 2.96 -12.20 -12.30
CA VAL A 90 4.30 -12.66 -12.70
C VAL A 90 4.80 -13.77 -11.79
N ILE A 91 4.62 -13.65 -10.48
CA ILE A 91 5.04 -14.67 -9.51
C ILE A 91 4.30 -16.00 -9.75
N GLU A 92 2.99 -15.95 -10.01
CA GLU A 92 2.17 -17.15 -10.32
C GLU A 92 2.57 -17.77 -11.65
N SER A 93 2.91 -16.97 -12.67
CA SER A 93 3.36 -17.44 -13.98
C SER A 93 4.66 -18.26 -13.92
N THR A 94 5.49 -18.04 -12.92
CA THR A 94 6.72 -18.78 -12.63
C THR A 94 6.53 -19.90 -11.60
N ASP A 95 5.29 -20.32 -11.34
CA ASP A 95 4.96 -21.32 -10.32
C ASP A 95 5.52 -20.97 -8.93
N PHE A 96 5.50 -19.69 -8.58
CA PHE A 96 5.97 -19.17 -7.28
C PHE A 96 7.45 -19.46 -6.97
N ASP A 97 8.31 -19.63 -7.96
CA ASP A 97 9.70 -20.08 -7.81
C ASP A 97 10.48 -19.22 -6.78
N TRP A 98 10.34 -17.90 -6.83
CA TRP A 98 11.02 -17.01 -5.90
C TRP A 98 10.60 -17.25 -4.42
N TRP A 99 9.30 -17.41 -4.15
CA TRP A 99 8.80 -17.74 -2.81
C TRP A 99 9.20 -19.15 -2.36
N LYS A 100 9.14 -20.14 -3.27
CA LYS A 100 9.56 -21.51 -2.98
C LYS A 100 11.03 -21.58 -2.58
N LYS A 101 11.90 -20.85 -3.27
CA LYS A 101 13.32 -20.74 -2.91
C LYS A 101 13.54 -20.11 -1.54
N ARG A 102 12.78 -19.06 -1.18
CA ARG A 102 12.84 -18.50 0.17
C ARG A 102 12.44 -19.50 1.24
N PHE A 103 11.34 -20.22 1.05
CA PHE A 103 10.91 -21.25 2.02
C PHE A 103 11.91 -22.39 2.12
N GLN A 104 12.50 -22.85 1.02
CA GLN A 104 13.55 -23.84 1.02
C GLN A 104 14.80 -23.37 1.76
N GLN A 105 15.20 -22.11 1.57
CA GLN A 105 16.33 -21.56 2.31
C GLN A 105 16.03 -21.45 3.81
N MET A 106 14.82 -21.04 4.19
CA MET A 106 14.39 -21.01 5.59
C MET A 106 14.41 -22.37 6.25
N SER A 107 14.07 -23.44 5.52
CA SER A 107 14.08 -24.81 6.04
C SER A 107 15.47 -25.34 6.40
N CYS A 108 16.55 -24.66 5.99
CA CYS A 108 17.91 -24.98 6.43
C CYS A 108 18.17 -24.61 7.89
N TYR A 109 17.32 -23.76 8.49
CA TYR A 109 17.55 -23.19 9.83
C TYR A 109 16.38 -23.37 10.78
N PHE A 110 15.16 -23.52 10.28
CA PHE A 110 13.96 -23.49 11.10
C PHE A 110 13.08 -24.72 10.88
N ASP A 111 12.41 -25.14 11.96
CA ASP A 111 11.45 -26.24 11.97
C ASP A 111 10.04 -25.74 11.64
N THR A 112 9.79 -24.49 11.96
CA THR A 112 8.54 -23.79 11.73
C THR A 112 8.84 -22.32 11.39
N PHE A 113 7.89 -21.63 10.77
CA PHE A 113 8.01 -20.19 10.55
C PHE A 113 6.66 -19.48 10.61
N ARG A 114 6.70 -18.19 10.96
CA ARG A 114 5.59 -17.27 10.84
C ARG A 114 5.68 -16.53 9.50
N ILE A 115 4.58 -16.49 8.80
CA ILE A 115 4.39 -15.53 7.71
C ILE A 115 3.82 -14.27 8.36
N ASP A 116 4.62 -13.22 8.37
CA ASP A 116 4.19 -11.90 8.79
C ASP A 116 3.17 -11.36 7.80
N HIS A 117 2.06 -10.82 8.30
CA HIS A 117 0.95 -10.30 7.50
C HIS A 117 0.51 -11.25 6.36
N ILE A 118 0.08 -12.49 6.70
CA ILE A 118 -0.33 -13.52 5.72
C ILE A 118 -1.40 -13.03 4.74
N LEU A 119 -2.19 -12.03 5.11
CA LEU A 119 -3.19 -11.42 4.26
C LEU A 119 -2.58 -10.89 2.95
N GLY A 120 -1.33 -10.43 2.97
CA GLY A 120 -0.61 -9.93 1.81
C GLY A 120 -0.47 -10.92 0.65
N PHE A 121 -0.70 -12.23 0.88
CA PHE A 121 -0.71 -13.23 -0.16
C PHE A 121 -1.98 -13.23 -1.01
N PHE A 122 -3.06 -12.63 -0.54
CA PHE A 122 -4.32 -12.59 -1.29
C PHE A 122 -5.04 -11.24 -1.25
N ARG A 123 -4.64 -10.35 -0.34
CA ARG A 123 -5.03 -8.93 -0.28
C ARG A 123 -3.93 -8.13 0.41
N ILE A 124 -3.61 -6.97 -0.09
CA ILE A 124 -2.68 -6.03 0.54
C ILE A 124 -3.30 -4.64 0.51
N TRP A 125 -3.06 -3.85 1.54
CA TRP A 125 -3.32 -2.42 1.48
C TRP A 125 -2.21 -1.79 0.66
N GLN A 126 -2.57 -1.25 -0.52
CA GLN A 126 -1.63 -0.73 -1.51
C GLN A 126 -1.78 0.78 -1.60
N ILE A 127 -0.66 1.49 -1.50
CA ILE A 127 -0.57 2.94 -1.52
C ILE A 127 0.25 3.35 -2.73
N PRO A 128 -0.24 4.28 -3.60
CA PRO A 128 0.56 4.80 -4.71
C PRO A 128 1.88 5.42 -4.22
N MET A 129 2.96 5.24 -4.97
CA MET A 129 4.29 5.72 -4.60
C MET A 129 4.36 7.25 -4.39
N GLU A 130 3.46 7.99 -5.00
CA GLU A 130 3.34 9.44 -4.89
C GLU A 130 2.63 9.91 -3.61
N GLN A 131 2.14 8.97 -2.78
CA GLN A 131 1.47 9.26 -1.53
C GLN A 131 2.31 8.83 -0.32
N GLU A 132 2.13 9.53 0.81
CA GLU A 132 2.89 9.30 2.05
C GLU A 132 2.03 8.60 3.12
N GLU A 133 0.75 8.95 3.22
CA GLU A 133 -0.15 8.44 4.25
C GLU A 133 -0.90 7.19 3.80
N GLY A 134 -1.08 6.24 4.71
CA GLY A 134 -1.84 5.01 4.49
C GLY A 134 -3.29 5.25 4.05
N ILE A 135 -3.88 6.37 4.45
CA ILE A 135 -5.26 6.73 4.10
C ILE A 135 -5.48 6.89 2.57
N MET A 136 -4.40 7.09 1.81
CA MET A 136 -4.43 7.17 0.34
C MET A 136 -4.40 5.81 -0.35
N GLY A 137 -4.42 4.74 0.42
CA GLY A 137 -4.38 3.37 -0.09
C GLY A 137 -5.74 2.77 -0.38
N TYR A 138 -5.70 1.60 -0.98
CA TYR A 138 -6.83 0.74 -1.31
C TYR A 138 -6.43 -0.73 -1.28
N LEU A 139 -7.41 -1.64 -1.24
CA LEU A 139 -7.17 -3.09 -1.25
C LEU A 139 -6.78 -3.57 -2.65
N ASN A 140 -5.69 -4.33 -2.75
CA ASN A 140 -5.21 -4.94 -3.99
C ASN A 140 -4.83 -6.43 -3.77
N PRO A 141 -5.33 -7.36 -4.60
CA PRO A 141 -6.38 -7.19 -5.59
C PRO A 141 -7.77 -7.05 -4.93
N SER A 142 -8.67 -6.35 -5.61
CA SER A 142 -10.06 -6.23 -5.18
C SER A 142 -11.02 -6.06 -6.36
N VAL A 143 -12.28 -6.41 -6.16
CA VAL A 143 -13.36 -6.13 -7.11
C VAL A 143 -13.82 -4.69 -6.91
N PRO A 144 -13.60 -3.78 -7.88
CA PRO A 144 -13.90 -2.37 -7.73
C PRO A 144 -15.41 -2.07 -7.72
N LEU A 145 -15.75 -0.80 -7.50
CA LEU A 145 -17.05 -0.23 -7.77
C LEU A 145 -17.12 0.23 -9.23
N TYR A 146 -18.30 0.14 -9.84
CA TYR A 146 -18.53 0.58 -11.22
C TYR A 146 -19.48 1.78 -11.25
N VAL A 147 -19.36 2.65 -12.25
CA VAL A 147 -20.24 3.80 -12.46
C VAL A 147 -21.72 3.39 -12.46
N ASP A 148 -22.05 2.32 -13.18
CA ASP A 148 -23.42 1.81 -13.28
C ASP A 148 -24.04 1.45 -11.90
N GLU A 149 -23.23 1.13 -10.92
CA GLU A 149 -23.71 0.83 -9.56
C GLU A 149 -24.23 2.07 -8.83
N PHE A 150 -23.67 3.24 -9.10
CA PHE A 150 -24.16 4.52 -8.60
C PHE A 150 -25.42 4.94 -9.34
N GLU A 151 -25.39 4.88 -10.66
CA GLU A 151 -26.50 5.31 -11.52
C GLU A 151 -27.75 4.44 -11.33
N SER A 152 -27.61 3.13 -11.19
CA SER A 152 -28.72 2.21 -10.90
C SER A 152 -29.37 2.46 -9.53
N ARG A 153 -28.66 3.15 -8.61
CA ARG A 153 -29.18 3.56 -7.30
C ARG A 153 -29.67 5.01 -7.28
N GLY A 154 -29.73 5.66 -8.45
CA GLY A 154 -30.25 7.01 -8.62
C GLY A 154 -29.26 8.13 -8.32
N VAL A 155 -27.98 7.84 -8.29
CA VAL A 155 -26.91 8.85 -8.14
C VAL A 155 -26.21 9.02 -9.48
N TRP A 156 -26.40 10.17 -10.12
CA TRP A 156 -25.64 10.55 -11.30
C TRP A 156 -24.15 10.66 -10.94
N PHE A 157 -23.29 9.99 -11.71
CA PHE A 157 -21.87 9.94 -11.41
C PHE A 157 -21.16 11.22 -11.87
N ASP A 158 -20.73 12.00 -10.91
CA ASP A 158 -19.93 13.21 -11.14
C ASP A 158 -18.45 12.91 -10.86
N TYR A 159 -17.68 12.68 -11.93
CA TYR A 159 -16.28 12.33 -11.86
C TYR A 159 -15.46 13.35 -11.05
N GLU A 160 -15.59 14.64 -11.40
CA GLU A 160 -14.81 15.71 -10.75
C GLU A 160 -15.17 15.85 -9.26
N ARG A 161 -16.44 15.73 -8.93
CA ARG A 161 -16.95 15.86 -7.56
C ARG A 161 -16.53 14.69 -6.66
N PHE A 162 -16.45 13.48 -7.21
CA PHE A 162 -16.24 12.28 -6.40
C PHE A 162 -14.77 11.84 -6.33
N THR A 163 -13.96 12.20 -7.33
CA THR A 163 -12.56 11.74 -7.42
C THR A 163 -11.52 12.83 -7.16
N LYS A 164 -11.90 14.11 -7.21
CA LYS A 164 -10.97 15.22 -6.97
C LYS A 164 -11.17 15.80 -5.57
N PRO A 165 -10.13 16.39 -4.96
CA PRO A 165 -10.24 17.07 -3.67
C PRO A 165 -11.34 18.12 -3.68
N TYR A 166 -12.25 18.01 -2.70
CA TYR A 166 -13.33 18.99 -2.51
C TYR A 166 -12.82 20.13 -1.63
N ILE A 167 -12.61 21.29 -2.25
CA ILE A 167 -11.96 22.45 -1.63
C ILE A 167 -12.89 23.66 -1.71
N THR A 168 -13.29 24.17 -0.55
CA THR A 168 -14.09 25.41 -0.39
C THR A 168 -13.37 26.39 0.53
N ASP A 169 -13.81 27.65 0.56
CA ASP A 169 -13.25 28.66 1.48
C ASP A 169 -13.35 28.24 2.95
N HIS A 170 -14.45 27.56 3.31
CA HIS A 170 -14.63 27.05 4.67
C HIS A 170 -13.58 25.99 5.02
N ILE A 171 -13.35 25.01 4.14
CA ILE A 171 -12.34 23.95 4.31
C ILE A 171 -10.93 24.55 4.37
N LEU A 172 -10.65 25.56 3.55
CA LEU A 172 -9.37 26.27 3.61
C LEU A 172 -9.15 26.95 4.96
N TRP A 173 -10.18 27.61 5.48
CA TRP A 173 -10.08 28.24 6.78
C TRP A 173 -9.89 27.23 7.92
N GLU A 174 -10.63 26.13 7.91
CA GLU A 174 -10.51 25.07 8.91
C GLU A 174 -9.09 24.46 8.92
N ASN A 175 -8.52 24.16 7.74
CA ASN A 175 -7.23 23.49 7.64
C ASN A 175 -6.05 24.44 7.88
N PHE A 176 -6.13 25.68 7.40
CA PHE A 176 -4.97 26.59 7.34
C PHE A 176 -5.08 27.82 8.23
N GLY A 177 -6.29 28.21 8.67
CA GLY A 177 -6.51 29.43 9.47
C GLY A 177 -5.93 30.65 8.77
N GLU A 178 -5.00 31.35 9.41
CA GLU A 178 -4.40 32.58 8.88
C GLU A 178 -3.59 32.36 7.58
N GLU A 179 -3.11 31.14 7.31
CA GLU A 179 -2.41 30.81 6.08
C GLU A 179 -3.35 30.47 4.90
N ALA A 180 -4.68 30.46 5.12
CA ALA A 180 -5.66 30.09 4.09
C ALA A 180 -5.58 30.95 2.82
N ASP A 181 -5.39 32.28 3.00
CA ASP A 181 -5.26 33.20 1.86
C ASP A 181 -3.98 32.97 1.07
N TRP A 182 -2.89 32.69 1.78
CA TRP A 182 -1.63 32.34 1.13
C TRP A 182 -1.77 31.03 0.32
N VAL A 183 -2.39 30.00 0.90
CA VAL A 183 -2.63 28.70 0.21
C VAL A 183 -3.52 28.90 -1.01
N ARG A 184 -4.61 29.68 -0.87
CA ARG A 184 -5.51 29.99 -1.99
C ARG A 184 -4.76 30.61 -3.17
N GLN A 185 -3.88 31.58 -2.93
CA GLN A 185 -3.15 32.30 -3.98
C GLN A 185 -2.01 31.48 -4.58
N ASN A 186 -1.29 30.72 -3.75
CA ASN A 186 -0.05 30.04 -4.17
C ASN A 186 -0.27 28.59 -4.59
N CYS A 187 -1.16 27.85 -3.93
CA CYS A 187 -1.33 26.42 -4.14
C CYS A 187 -2.53 26.03 -5.01
N LEU A 188 -3.50 26.96 -5.17
CA LEU A 188 -4.77 26.67 -5.82
C LEU A 188 -5.00 27.56 -7.06
N TYR A 189 -5.93 27.08 -7.89
CA TYR A 189 -6.57 27.93 -8.91
C TYR A 189 -8.10 27.73 -8.80
N LEU A 190 -8.86 28.74 -9.22
CA LEU A 190 -10.32 28.67 -9.23
C LEU A 190 -10.76 27.98 -10.54
N GLU A 191 -11.53 26.92 -10.38
CA GLU A 191 -12.22 26.23 -11.46
C GLU A 191 -13.69 26.59 -11.42
N HIS A 192 -14.34 26.68 -12.55
CA HIS A 192 -15.76 27.00 -12.82
C HIS A 192 -16.63 27.31 -11.57
N GLY A 193 -16.72 28.57 -11.22
CA GLY A 193 -17.69 29.09 -10.26
C GLY A 193 -17.18 29.19 -8.81
N PHE A 194 -17.05 28.14 -8.04
CA PHE A 194 -16.71 28.20 -6.61
C PHE A 194 -15.83 27.05 -6.14
N ALA A 195 -15.37 26.17 -7.03
CA ALA A 195 -14.50 25.07 -6.68
C ALA A 195 -13.04 25.43 -6.91
N TYR A 196 -12.20 25.17 -5.91
CA TYR A 196 -10.75 25.29 -6.04
C TYR A 196 -10.15 23.93 -6.46
N ARG A 197 -9.05 24.00 -7.22
CA ARG A 197 -8.22 22.85 -7.56
C ARG A 197 -6.77 23.11 -7.18
N LEU A 198 -6.08 22.03 -6.80
CA LEU A 198 -4.64 22.10 -6.55
C LEU A 198 -3.87 22.33 -7.85
N LYS A 199 -2.88 23.20 -7.83
CA LYS A 199 -1.91 23.35 -8.92
C LYS A 199 -1.06 22.08 -9.05
N SER A 200 -0.45 21.87 -10.22
CA SER A 200 0.31 20.68 -10.57
C SER A 200 1.38 20.28 -9.55
N GLU A 201 2.00 21.26 -8.89
CA GLU A 201 3.07 21.08 -7.93
C GLU A 201 2.58 20.54 -6.57
N TYR A 202 1.27 20.52 -6.34
CA TYR A 202 0.64 20.13 -5.06
C TYR A 202 -0.31 18.93 -5.20
N LEU A 203 -0.24 18.18 -6.31
CA LEU A 203 -1.17 17.08 -6.58
C LEU A 203 -0.88 15.80 -5.78
N SER A 204 0.30 15.65 -5.21
CA SER A 204 0.66 14.48 -4.43
C SER A 204 1.28 14.84 -3.08
N GLN A 205 1.08 13.97 -2.10
CA GLN A 205 1.66 14.18 -0.76
C GLN A 205 3.20 14.18 -0.80
N LYS A 206 3.80 13.38 -1.69
CA LYS A 206 5.25 13.34 -1.87
C LYS A 206 5.81 14.65 -2.43
N ALA A 207 5.13 15.24 -3.42
CA ALA A 207 5.53 16.54 -3.95
C ALA A 207 5.43 17.64 -2.88
N VAL A 208 4.35 17.64 -2.09
CA VAL A 208 4.17 18.58 -0.96
C VAL A 208 5.23 18.37 0.12
N LYS A 209 5.57 17.12 0.47
CA LYS A 209 6.64 16.80 1.43
C LYS A 209 7.97 17.37 0.97
N LYS A 210 8.32 17.22 -0.31
CA LYS A 210 9.53 17.78 -0.89
C LYS A 210 9.56 19.31 -0.80
N LEU A 211 8.45 19.99 -1.05
CA LEU A 211 8.37 21.45 -0.89
C LEU A 211 8.61 21.89 0.56
N TYR A 212 8.14 21.10 1.54
CA TYR A 212 8.41 21.34 2.94
C TYR A 212 9.90 21.11 3.28
N GLU A 213 10.48 20.02 2.84
CA GLU A 213 11.90 19.71 3.03
C GLU A 213 12.83 20.75 2.39
N ASP A 214 12.42 21.32 1.25
CA ASP A 214 13.10 22.42 0.57
C ASP A 214 12.88 23.80 1.30
N GLY A 215 12.12 23.86 2.40
CA GLY A 215 11.84 25.08 3.13
C GLY A 215 10.90 26.07 2.43
N LYS A 216 10.13 25.61 1.44
CA LYS A 216 9.23 26.46 0.62
C LYS A 216 7.85 26.66 1.24
N ILE A 217 7.44 25.77 2.13
CA ILE A 217 6.15 25.80 2.82
C ILE A 217 6.34 25.48 4.30
N SER A 218 5.42 25.98 5.16
CA SER A 218 5.41 25.69 6.59
C SER A 218 4.94 24.25 6.85
N GLU A 219 5.21 23.73 8.04
CA GLU A 219 4.72 22.42 8.48
C GLU A 219 3.19 22.38 8.50
N ARG A 220 2.54 23.44 8.93
CA ARG A 220 1.08 23.56 8.92
C ARG A 220 0.53 23.47 7.50
N VAL A 221 1.13 24.18 6.54
CA VAL A 221 0.73 24.11 5.13
C VAL A 221 0.92 22.71 4.57
N LYS A 222 2.02 22.02 4.91
CA LYS A 222 2.23 20.63 4.52
C LYS A 222 1.08 19.72 4.95
N TRP A 223 0.75 19.73 6.25
CA TRP A 223 -0.30 18.85 6.77
C TRP A 223 -1.69 19.21 6.25
N GLY A 224 -2.00 20.49 6.14
CA GLY A 224 -3.26 20.96 5.55
C GLY A 224 -3.41 20.55 4.08
N LEU A 225 -2.33 20.58 3.28
CA LEU A 225 -2.33 20.10 1.90
C LEU A 225 -2.50 18.59 1.83
N PHE A 226 -1.90 17.81 2.76
CA PHE A 226 -2.14 16.38 2.86
C PHE A 226 -3.61 16.06 3.12
N ASP A 227 -4.25 16.82 4.02
CA ASP A 227 -5.67 16.69 4.31
C ASP A 227 -6.53 17.05 3.10
N LEU A 228 -6.20 18.12 2.36
CA LEU A 228 -6.90 18.47 1.13
C LEU A 228 -6.79 17.35 0.07
N ILE A 229 -5.57 16.82 -0.17
CA ILE A 229 -5.33 15.75 -1.15
C ILE A 229 -6.16 14.52 -0.81
N SER A 230 -6.28 14.19 0.48
CA SER A 230 -7.04 13.03 0.96
C SER A 230 -8.55 13.24 1.05
N ASN A 231 -9.05 14.47 0.82
CA ASN A 231 -10.48 14.83 0.92
C ASN A 231 -11.25 14.47 -0.37
N VAL A 232 -11.21 13.20 -0.73
CA VAL A 232 -11.88 12.61 -1.90
C VAL A 232 -12.81 11.48 -1.47
N LEU A 233 -13.76 11.09 -2.30
CA LEU A 233 -14.68 9.98 -2.03
C LEU A 233 -14.20 8.68 -2.66
N LEU A 234 -13.61 8.76 -3.84
CA LEU A 234 -13.22 7.63 -4.67
C LEU A 234 -11.82 7.82 -5.24
N PHE A 235 -11.09 6.73 -5.34
CA PHE A 235 -9.86 6.64 -6.13
C PHE A 235 -10.17 5.90 -7.45
N GLU A 236 -9.76 6.46 -8.57
CA GLU A 236 -9.92 5.79 -9.86
C GLU A 236 -8.98 4.58 -9.94
N VAL A 237 -9.51 3.45 -10.45
CA VAL A 237 -8.67 2.28 -10.74
C VAL A 237 -7.76 2.62 -11.93
N PRO A 238 -6.44 2.40 -11.84
CA PRO A 238 -5.54 2.63 -12.96
C PRO A 238 -6.03 1.97 -14.25
N ASP A 239 -5.91 2.67 -15.37
CA ASP A 239 -6.29 2.22 -16.72
C ASP A 239 -7.79 1.87 -16.90
N SER A 240 -8.64 2.21 -15.94
CA SER A 240 -10.10 1.99 -16.07
C SER A 240 -10.81 3.00 -16.95
N HIS A 241 -10.13 4.08 -17.32
CA HIS A 241 -10.70 5.17 -18.12
C HIS A 241 -12.00 5.72 -17.53
N GLY A 242 -12.00 6.00 -16.24
CA GLY A 242 -13.14 6.59 -15.52
C GLY A 242 -14.34 5.66 -15.30
N ARG A 243 -14.13 4.34 -15.34
CA ARG A 243 -15.24 3.37 -15.20
C ARG A 243 -15.25 2.60 -13.89
N GLN A 244 -14.11 2.50 -13.21
CA GLN A 244 -13.93 1.68 -11.99
C GLN A 244 -13.27 2.48 -10.89
N TYR A 245 -13.71 2.24 -9.65
CA TYR A 245 -13.27 3.04 -8.50
C TYR A 245 -13.09 2.21 -7.23
N TYR A 246 -12.17 2.65 -6.40
CA TYR A 246 -12.02 2.21 -5.02
C TYR A 246 -12.60 3.27 -4.08
N PRO A 247 -13.50 2.92 -3.15
CA PRO A 247 -13.97 3.89 -2.16
C PRO A 247 -12.84 4.23 -1.18
N ARG A 248 -12.69 5.51 -0.88
CA ARG A 248 -11.77 5.99 0.12
C ARG A 248 -12.21 5.51 1.51
N TYR A 249 -11.32 4.85 2.25
CA TYR A 249 -11.63 4.31 3.57
C TYR A 249 -11.98 5.43 4.56
N GLY A 250 -13.07 5.25 5.34
CA GLY A 250 -13.51 6.24 6.34
C GLY A 250 -14.00 7.57 5.75
N MET A 251 -14.48 7.59 4.51
CA MET A 251 -14.94 8.81 3.82
C MET A 251 -16.06 9.56 4.55
N GLU A 252 -16.84 8.88 5.39
CA GLU A 252 -17.99 9.49 6.08
C GLU A 252 -17.60 10.65 7.02
N ALA A 253 -16.37 10.65 7.54
CA ALA A 253 -15.84 11.71 8.37
C ALA A 253 -15.38 12.96 7.59
N LEU A 254 -15.31 12.87 6.26
CA LEU A 254 -14.76 13.93 5.43
C LEU A 254 -15.77 15.02 5.10
N SER A 255 -15.28 16.25 5.00
CA SER A 255 -16.09 17.40 4.56
C SER A 255 -16.68 17.19 3.16
N THR A 256 -15.94 16.52 2.26
CA THR A 256 -16.44 16.13 0.94
C THR A 256 -17.70 15.25 1.03
N PHE A 257 -17.72 14.27 1.94
CA PHE A 257 -18.90 13.42 2.15
C PHE A 257 -20.04 14.19 2.82
N GLN A 258 -19.72 14.98 3.83
CA GLN A 258 -20.73 15.78 4.56
C GLN A 258 -21.47 16.78 3.65
N ALA A 259 -20.82 17.27 2.60
CA ALA A 259 -21.39 18.16 1.61
C ALA A 259 -22.26 17.47 0.54
N LEU A 260 -22.40 16.14 0.57
CA LEU A 260 -23.32 15.40 -0.30
C LEU A 260 -24.77 15.56 0.19
N ASP A 261 -25.73 15.38 -0.72
CA ASP A 261 -27.14 15.22 -0.32
C ASP A 261 -27.39 13.84 0.34
N GLU A 262 -28.51 13.69 1.03
CA GLU A 262 -28.78 12.47 1.79
C GLU A 262 -28.97 11.23 0.91
N SER A 263 -29.40 11.39 -0.33
CA SER A 263 -29.53 10.27 -1.27
C SER A 263 -28.16 9.76 -1.73
N GLN A 264 -27.24 10.67 -2.02
CA GLN A 264 -25.86 10.37 -2.33
C GLN A 264 -25.14 9.73 -1.14
N LYS A 265 -25.25 10.32 0.06
CA LYS A 265 -24.67 9.76 1.30
C LYS A 265 -25.09 8.30 1.52
N ARG A 266 -26.38 8.02 1.36
CA ARG A 266 -26.91 6.65 1.50
C ARG A 266 -26.24 5.70 0.52
N VAL A 267 -26.18 6.04 -0.77
CA VAL A 267 -25.60 5.18 -1.82
C VAL A 267 -24.11 4.96 -1.59
N PHE A 268 -23.37 6.00 -1.23
CA PHE A 268 -21.95 5.88 -0.90
C PHE A 268 -21.70 4.97 0.31
N ARG A 269 -22.50 5.05 1.37
CA ARG A 269 -22.42 4.14 2.52
C ARG A 269 -22.70 2.69 2.11
N GLU A 270 -23.77 2.45 1.39
CA GLU A 270 -24.14 1.11 0.92
C GLU A 270 -23.00 0.48 0.09
N LEU A 271 -22.48 1.21 -0.90
CA LEU A 271 -21.40 0.76 -1.77
C LEU A 271 -20.07 0.58 -1.01
N SER A 272 -19.78 1.44 -0.04
CA SER A 272 -18.59 1.29 0.81
C SER A 272 -18.66 0.03 1.67
N VAL A 273 -19.81 -0.25 2.30
CA VAL A 273 -20.02 -1.48 3.08
C VAL A 273 -19.94 -2.72 2.17
N GLU A 274 -20.53 -2.65 0.98
CA GLU A 274 -20.41 -3.71 -0.02
C GLU A 274 -18.94 -3.98 -0.38
N TYR A 275 -18.16 -2.93 -0.67
CA TYR A 275 -16.78 -3.04 -1.08
C TYR A 275 -15.89 -3.61 0.03
N PHE A 276 -15.93 -3.05 1.25
CA PHE A 276 -15.00 -3.42 2.31
C PHE A 276 -15.35 -4.73 3.04
N TYR A 277 -16.65 -5.09 3.10
CA TYR A 277 -17.10 -6.14 4.04
C TYR A 277 -17.90 -7.28 3.40
N ARG A 278 -18.13 -7.27 2.06
CA ARG A 278 -19.00 -8.29 1.44
C ARG A 278 -18.49 -8.83 0.12
N ARG A 279 -18.27 -7.97 -0.90
CA ARG A 279 -18.03 -8.42 -2.28
C ARG A 279 -16.67 -9.10 -2.49
N GLN A 280 -15.73 -8.95 -1.58
CA GLN A 280 -14.36 -9.43 -1.75
C GLN A 280 -14.15 -10.87 -1.31
N ASP A 281 -15.00 -11.43 -0.45
CA ASP A 281 -14.76 -12.68 0.25
C ASP A 281 -14.49 -13.86 -0.70
N ALA A 282 -15.37 -14.09 -1.68
CA ALA A 282 -15.21 -15.17 -2.64
C ALA A 282 -13.97 -14.98 -3.52
N PHE A 283 -13.69 -13.74 -3.90
CA PHE A 283 -12.54 -13.39 -4.73
C PHE A 283 -11.22 -13.62 -3.99
N TRP A 284 -11.10 -13.14 -2.75
CA TRP A 284 -9.90 -13.35 -1.92
C TRP A 284 -9.72 -14.81 -1.52
N TYR A 285 -10.81 -15.53 -1.22
CA TYR A 285 -10.73 -16.96 -0.97
C TYR A 285 -10.12 -17.70 -2.16
N GLN A 286 -10.59 -17.45 -3.38
CA GLN A 286 -10.05 -18.05 -4.59
C GLN A 286 -8.58 -17.67 -4.81
N SER A 287 -8.23 -16.39 -4.61
CA SER A 287 -6.85 -15.91 -4.73
C SER A 287 -5.92 -16.60 -3.71
N GLY A 288 -6.34 -16.69 -2.45
CA GLY A 288 -5.58 -17.39 -1.40
C GLY A 288 -5.41 -18.87 -1.67
N MET A 289 -6.48 -19.54 -2.14
CA MET A 289 -6.44 -20.98 -2.42
C MET A 289 -5.60 -21.36 -3.65
N ARG A 290 -5.34 -20.44 -4.57
CA ARG A 290 -4.35 -20.67 -5.62
C ARG A 290 -2.92 -20.63 -5.08
N LYS A 291 -2.60 -19.69 -4.19
CA LYS A 291 -1.25 -19.37 -3.73
C LYS A 291 -0.81 -20.20 -2.52
N LEU A 292 -1.55 -20.13 -1.42
CA LEU A 292 -1.14 -20.71 -0.13
C LEU A 292 -0.91 -22.23 -0.18
N PRO A 293 -1.75 -23.08 -0.83
CA PRO A 293 -1.47 -24.49 -0.93
C PRO A 293 -0.24 -24.82 -1.78
N ALA A 294 0.06 -24.03 -2.82
CA ALA A 294 1.25 -24.20 -3.63
C ALA A 294 2.52 -23.92 -2.82
N LEU A 295 2.49 -22.85 -2.04
CA LEU A 295 3.59 -22.46 -1.17
C LEU A 295 3.78 -23.41 0.01
N LYS A 296 2.69 -23.90 0.61
CA LYS A 296 2.76 -24.88 1.70
C LYS A 296 3.51 -26.16 1.27
N ARG A 297 3.38 -26.57 0.03
CA ARG A 297 4.07 -27.77 -0.51
C ARG A 297 5.56 -27.57 -0.74
N ALA A 298 6.06 -26.34 -0.68
CA ALA A 298 7.47 -26.03 -0.92
C ALA A 298 8.40 -26.42 0.23
N SER A 299 7.86 -26.71 1.40
CA SER A 299 8.62 -27.05 2.61
C SER A 299 7.82 -27.95 3.54
N ASN A 300 8.54 -28.76 4.36
CA ASN A 300 7.96 -29.58 5.43
C ASN A 300 7.80 -28.82 6.76
N MET A 301 8.21 -27.57 6.81
CA MET A 301 8.07 -26.74 8.02
C MET A 301 6.60 -26.53 8.39
N LEU A 302 6.32 -26.42 9.70
CA LEU A 302 5.02 -25.94 10.17
C LEU A 302 4.89 -24.44 9.85
N ILE A 303 3.80 -24.06 9.19
CA ILE A 303 3.52 -22.67 8.81
C ILE A 303 2.53 -22.06 9.79
N CYS A 304 2.87 -20.91 10.35
CA CYS A 304 2.00 -20.07 11.15
C CYS A 304 1.74 -18.78 10.34
N GLY A 305 0.48 -18.35 10.23
CA GLY A 305 0.14 -17.06 9.64
C GLY A 305 -0.15 -16.04 10.74
N GLU A 306 0.31 -14.81 10.55
CA GLU A 306 -0.11 -13.68 11.37
C GLU A 306 -1.14 -12.86 10.60
N ASP A 307 -2.25 -12.48 11.31
CA ASP A 307 -3.34 -11.68 10.77
C ASP A 307 -3.49 -10.38 11.57
#